data_f6003e9eaae44b4df12bab0c0f3f2d29
#
_entry.id   f6003e9eaae44b4df12bab0c0f3f2d29
#
_cell.length_a   1.000
_cell.length_b   1.000
_cell.length_c   1.000
_cell.angle_alpha   90.00
_cell.angle_beta   90.00
_cell.angle_gamma   90.00
#
_symmetry.space_group_name_H-M   'P 1'
#
loop_
_entity.id
_entity.type
_entity.pdbx_description
1 polymer ?
#
loop_
_entity_poly.entity_id
_entity_poly.type
_entity_poly.pdbx_seq_one_letter_code
_entity_poly.pdbx_strand_id
1 'polypeptide(L)'
;MAKTGTPDTQSPDASLTADESFTATSSAGLTYPWGDFEPGKGSVHPIAPGIGWARIPMPGSLGHINSWLLDDHDGVAVVDTGLLLEECSGAWKAIFAQDLAGKPITRVIGTHLHPDHIGLAGWLCKRSGTELWMTRGEWLTARMLIGDVRDTPPNAYAERQRAAGWDADAVTEMMANGWGRFAGMMYEMPTSYRRMQDGDVLDMGRHQWRVVVGSGHSPEHACLLNEAEGVLVSGDQILPRISSNVSVSLS
;
A
#
# COMPACT_ATOMS: atom_id res chain seq x y z
N MET A 1 -57.10 14.53 -20.60
CA MET A 1 -55.71 14.71 -20.99
C MET A 1 -54.94 15.21 -19.80
N ALA A 2 -54.30 14.32 -19.08
CA ALA A 2 -53.45 14.67 -17.93
C ALA A 2 -52.01 14.31 -18.32
N LYS A 3 -51.13 15.31 -18.34
CA LYS A 3 -49.70 15.13 -18.54
C LYS A 3 -49.06 14.72 -17.24
N THR A 4 -48.54 13.52 -17.16
CA THR A 4 -47.68 13.02 -16.07
C THR A 4 -46.27 13.51 -16.34
N GLY A 5 -45.79 14.44 -15.51
CA GLY A 5 -44.41 14.86 -15.45
C GLY A 5 -43.61 13.85 -14.63
N THR A 6 -42.58 13.28 -15.20
CA THR A 6 -41.55 12.50 -14.53
C THR A 6 -40.66 13.43 -13.69
N PRO A 7 -40.34 13.13 -12.44
CA PRO A 7 -39.38 13.92 -11.70
C PRO A 7 -37.96 13.61 -12.19
N ASP A 8 -37.27 14.66 -12.57
CA ASP A 8 -35.87 14.69 -12.96
C ASP A 8 -35.01 14.49 -11.68
N THR A 9 -34.49 13.28 -11.50
CA THR A 9 -33.53 12.97 -10.45
C THR A 9 -32.12 13.34 -10.95
N GLN A 10 -31.75 14.58 -10.79
CA GLN A 10 -30.35 15.00 -10.90
C GLN A 10 -29.58 14.38 -9.71
N SER A 11 -28.78 13.37 -9.99
CA SER A 11 -27.68 12.93 -9.12
C SER A 11 -26.69 14.09 -8.95
N PRO A 12 -26.17 14.35 -7.75
CA PRO A 12 -25.10 15.33 -7.60
C PRO A 12 -23.83 14.74 -8.25
N ASP A 13 -23.50 15.28 -9.41
CA ASP A 13 -22.22 15.04 -10.08
C ASP A 13 -21.12 15.79 -9.30
N ALA A 14 -20.62 15.17 -8.24
CA ALA A 14 -19.41 15.60 -7.57
C ALA A 14 -18.20 15.06 -8.34
N SER A 15 -18.00 15.57 -9.56
CA SER A 15 -16.73 15.44 -10.25
C SER A 15 -15.69 16.21 -9.41
N LEU A 16 -14.84 15.50 -8.70
CA LEU A 16 -13.60 16.04 -8.14
C LEU A 16 -12.75 16.47 -9.34
N THR A 17 -12.87 17.70 -9.74
CA THR A 17 -11.98 18.32 -10.71
C THR A 17 -10.60 18.38 -10.06
N ALA A 18 -9.59 17.82 -10.73
CA ALA A 18 -8.20 18.06 -10.33
C ALA A 18 -8.01 19.58 -10.21
N ASP A 19 -7.52 20.04 -9.07
CA ASP A 19 -7.26 21.44 -8.83
C ASP A 19 -6.19 21.89 -9.83
N GLU A 20 -6.52 22.83 -10.72
CA GLU A 20 -5.63 23.34 -11.79
C GLU A 20 -4.40 24.12 -11.27
N SER A 21 -4.17 24.13 -9.96
CA SER A 21 -3.12 24.92 -9.31
C SER A 21 -1.72 24.30 -9.33
N PHE A 22 -1.56 23.04 -9.77
CA PHE A 22 -0.26 22.36 -9.74
C PHE A 22 0.51 22.52 -11.05
N THR A 23 1.79 22.90 -10.96
CA THR A 23 2.68 22.92 -12.12
C THR A 23 3.30 21.56 -12.33
N ALA A 24 2.88 20.85 -13.37
CA ALA A 24 3.48 19.59 -13.75
C ALA A 24 4.98 19.74 -14.06
N THR A 25 5.79 18.78 -13.60
CA THR A 25 7.22 18.71 -13.92
C THR A 25 7.50 17.48 -14.77
N SER A 26 8.62 17.48 -15.52
CA SER A 26 9.02 16.36 -16.36
C SER A 26 10.47 15.99 -16.08
N SER A 27 10.75 14.68 -15.97
CA SER A 27 12.09 14.16 -15.79
C SER A 27 12.20 12.76 -16.40
N ALA A 28 13.30 12.47 -17.09
CA ALA A 28 13.57 11.16 -17.69
C ALA A 28 12.44 10.61 -18.60
N GLY A 29 11.72 11.50 -19.30
CA GLY A 29 10.59 11.13 -20.17
C GLY A 29 9.26 10.86 -19.43
N LEU A 30 9.24 11.04 -18.12
CA LEU A 30 8.03 10.95 -17.29
C LEU A 30 7.51 12.33 -16.96
N THR A 31 6.18 12.48 -16.91
CA THR A 31 5.51 13.68 -16.41
C THR A 31 4.99 13.42 -15.01
N TYR A 32 5.23 14.36 -14.11
CA TYR A 32 4.73 14.37 -12.73
C TYR A 32 3.62 15.42 -12.64
N PRO A 33 2.35 15.03 -12.72
CA PRO A 33 1.22 15.99 -12.82
C PRO A 33 1.15 16.97 -11.66
N TRP A 34 1.53 16.55 -10.47
CA TRP A 34 1.50 17.37 -9.26
C TRP A 34 2.84 18.04 -8.94
N GLY A 35 3.87 17.88 -9.80
CA GLY A 35 5.19 18.48 -9.60
C GLY A 35 5.78 18.18 -8.23
N ASP A 36 6.07 19.24 -7.46
CA ASP A 36 6.61 19.13 -6.10
C ASP A 36 5.51 19.15 -5.01
N PHE A 37 4.24 19.10 -5.40
CA PHE A 37 3.15 19.01 -4.43
C PHE A 37 3.18 17.69 -3.66
N GLU A 38 2.94 17.78 -2.38
CA GLU A 38 2.88 16.64 -1.46
C GLU A 38 1.65 16.78 -0.55
N PRO A 39 0.76 15.77 -0.47
CA PRO A 39 -0.31 15.78 0.51
C PRO A 39 0.23 15.97 1.93
N GLY A 40 -0.45 16.79 2.72
CA GLY A 40 -0.11 16.96 4.14
C GLY A 40 -0.17 15.63 4.90
N LYS A 41 0.61 15.52 5.96
CA LYS A 41 0.57 14.34 6.84
C LYS A 41 -0.84 14.16 7.40
N GLY A 42 -1.44 13.00 7.18
CA GLY A 42 -2.80 12.70 7.67
C GLY A 42 -3.91 13.39 6.88
N SER A 43 -3.67 13.72 5.62
CA SER A 43 -4.68 14.18 4.67
C SER A 43 -4.68 13.34 3.39
N VAL A 44 -5.81 13.37 2.68
CA VAL A 44 -6.00 12.69 1.39
C VAL A 44 -6.16 13.74 0.30
N HIS A 45 -5.36 13.63 -0.76
CA HIS A 45 -5.47 14.48 -1.94
C HIS A 45 -6.16 13.70 -3.07
N PRO A 46 -7.27 14.19 -3.64
CA PRO A 46 -7.91 13.56 -4.79
C PRO A 46 -7.02 13.71 -6.03
N ILE A 47 -6.74 12.60 -6.73
CA ILE A 47 -5.92 12.61 -7.95
C ILE A 47 -6.72 12.32 -9.21
N ALA A 48 -7.83 11.61 -9.05
CA ALA A 48 -8.82 11.32 -10.08
C ALA A 48 -10.17 11.01 -9.41
N PRO A 49 -11.29 10.98 -10.14
CA PRO A 49 -12.57 10.61 -9.56
C PRO A 49 -12.49 9.26 -8.85
N GLY A 50 -12.79 9.24 -7.56
CA GLY A 50 -12.76 8.03 -6.73
C GLY A 50 -11.36 7.50 -6.37
N ILE A 51 -10.31 8.29 -6.60
CA ILE A 51 -8.93 7.90 -6.27
C ILE A 51 -8.28 9.00 -5.43
N GLY A 52 -8.00 8.71 -4.18
CA GLY A 52 -7.31 9.57 -3.23
C GLY A 52 -5.88 9.11 -2.96
N TRP A 53 -4.98 10.06 -2.81
CA TRP A 53 -3.57 9.87 -2.47
C TRP A 53 -3.30 10.37 -1.05
N ALA A 54 -2.73 9.51 -0.23
CA ALA A 54 -2.23 9.85 1.10
C ALA A 54 -0.75 9.50 1.23
N ARG A 55 0.00 10.30 1.98
CA ARG A 55 1.39 10.02 2.35
C ARG A 55 1.43 9.56 3.79
N ILE A 56 1.84 8.32 4.00
CA ILE A 56 2.02 7.75 5.34
C ILE A 56 3.49 7.91 5.72
N PRO A 57 3.82 8.58 6.81
CA PRO A 57 5.18 8.87 7.21
C PRO A 57 6.03 7.60 7.34
N MET A 58 7.30 7.70 6.99
CA MET A 58 8.28 6.64 7.17
C MET A 58 9.62 7.23 7.62
N PRO A 59 10.36 6.58 8.53
CA PRO A 59 11.69 7.03 8.94
C PRO A 59 12.71 6.87 7.80
N GLY A 60 13.80 7.60 7.90
CA GLY A 60 14.91 7.53 6.95
C GLY A 60 14.73 8.41 5.71
N SER A 61 15.51 8.14 4.69
CA SER A 61 15.61 8.98 3.49
C SER A 61 14.37 8.93 2.58
N LEU A 62 13.57 7.88 2.68
CA LEU A 62 12.32 7.75 1.91
C LEU A 62 11.21 8.66 2.44
N GLY A 63 11.19 8.93 3.76
CA GLY A 63 10.29 9.89 4.39
C GLY A 63 8.81 9.50 4.41
N HIS A 64 8.34 8.73 3.46
CA HIS A 64 6.94 8.27 3.37
C HIS A 64 6.77 7.09 2.42
N ILE A 65 5.63 6.41 2.54
CA ILE A 65 5.06 5.60 1.47
C ILE A 65 3.77 6.24 0.96
N ASN A 66 3.38 5.90 -0.25
CA ASN A 66 2.09 6.31 -0.81
C ASN A 66 1.05 5.24 -0.47
N SER A 67 -0.04 5.68 0.13
CA SER A 67 -1.25 4.89 0.34
C SER A 67 -2.37 5.43 -0.54
N TRP A 68 -3.20 4.56 -1.06
CA TRP A 68 -4.29 4.95 -1.96
C TRP A 68 -5.63 4.64 -1.31
N LEU A 69 -6.55 5.57 -1.45
CA LEU A 69 -7.92 5.45 -1.02
C LEU A 69 -8.79 5.38 -2.27
N LEU A 70 -9.35 4.22 -2.54
CA LEU A 70 -10.16 3.96 -3.73
C LEU A 70 -11.63 3.91 -3.32
N ASP A 71 -12.50 4.65 -4.01
CA ASP A 71 -13.94 4.55 -3.76
C ASP A 71 -14.39 3.10 -3.92
N ASP A 72 -15.16 2.60 -2.96
CA ASP A 72 -15.72 1.27 -2.96
C ASP A 72 -17.18 1.35 -2.49
N HIS A 73 -18.11 0.88 -3.27
CA HIS A 73 -19.58 0.92 -3.07
C HIS A 73 -20.06 1.80 -1.89
N ASP A 74 -20.04 1.26 -0.67
CA ASP A 74 -20.54 1.94 0.53
C ASP A 74 -19.43 2.65 1.33
N GLY A 75 -18.19 2.71 0.81
CA GLY A 75 -17.07 3.27 1.55
C GLY A 75 -15.79 3.40 0.73
N VAL A 76 -14.67 3.01 1.31
CA VAL A 76 -13.34 3.20 0.74
C VAL A 76 -12.50 1.94 0.90
N ALA A 77 -11.86 1.47 -0.17
CA ALA A 77 -10.78 0.51 -0.10
C ALA A 77 -9.44 1.24 0.13
N VAL A 78 -8.65 0.77 1.08
CA VAL A 78 -7.31 1.30 1.37
C VAL A 78 -6.27 0.36 0.77
N VAL A 79 -5.33 0.91 0.00
CA VAL A 79 -4.18 0.16 -0.54
C VAL A 79 -2.90 0.64 0.14
N ASP A 80 -2.22 -0.27 0.81
CA ASP A 80 -1.03 -0.09 1.64
C ASP A 80 -1.23 0.82 2.86
N THR A 81 -0.47 0.59 3.94
CA THR A 81 -0.89 1.08 5.26
C THR A 81 0.20 1.75 6.11
N GLY A 82 1.46 1.57 5.77
CA GLY A 82 2.58 2.07 6.56
C GLY A 82 3.06 1.10 7.65
N LEU A 83 4.19 1.46 8.26
CA LEU A 83 4.85 0.75 9.36
C LEU A 83 4.03 0.80 10.66
N LEU A 84 4.29 -0.14 11.57
CA LEU A 84 3.81 -0.07 12.96
C LEU A 84 4.57 1.02 13.73
N LEU A 85 4.25 2.27 13.44
CA LEU A 85 4.80 3.45 14.11
C LEU A 85 3.68 4.37 14.57
N GLU A 86 3.95 5.14 15.63
CA GLU A 86 2.98 6.10 16.16
C GLU A 86 2.63 7.19 15.14
N GLU A 87 3.61 7.66 14.38
CA GLU A 87 3.42 8.66 13.32
C GLU A 87 2.51 8.15 12.20
N CYS A 88 2.68 6.88 11.79
CA CYS A 88 1.81 6.26 10.78
C CYS A 88 0.38 6.10 11.29
N SER A 89 0.22 5.57 12.51
CA SER A 89 -1.12 5.43 13.12
C SER A 89 -1.76 6.79 13.41
N GLY A 90 -0.96 7.81 13.72
CA GLY A 90 -1.39 9.20 13.87
C GLY A 90 -1.92 9.79 12.57
N ALA A 91 -1.22 9.58 11.44
CA ALA A 91 -1.68 9.98 10.12
C ALA A 91 -3.03 9.34 9.77
N TRP A 92 -3.18 8.04 10.00
CA TRP A 92 -4.47 7.36 9.79
C TRP A 92 -5.60 7.90 10.68
N LYS A 93 -5.31 8.21 11.96
CA LYS A 93 -6.31 8.82 12.85
C LYS A 93 -6.79 10.17 12.33
N ALA A 94 -5.89 10.98 11.76
CA ALA A 94 -6.24 12.26 11.13
C ALA A 94 -7.10 12.05 9.88
N ILE A 95 -6.72 11.13 8.99
CA ILE A 95 -7.50 10.76 7.79
C ILE A 95 -8.92 10.31 8.19
N PHE A 96 -9.06 9.46 9.21
CA PHE A 96 -10.38 9.06 9.71
C PHE A 96 -11.23 10.23 10.21
N ALA A 97 -10.61 11.20 10.86
CA ALA A 97 -11.33 12.33 11.43
C ALA A 97 -11.76 13.38 10.40
N GLN A 98 -11.01 13.52 9.32
CA GLN A 98 -11.17 14.59 8.33
C GLN A 98 -11.71 14.05 7.00
N ASP A 99 -10.91 13.28 6.29
CA ASP A 99 -11.17 12.93 4.89
C ASP A 99 -12.20 11.80 4.74
N LEU A 100 -12.20 10.85 5.66
CA LEU A 100 -13.19 9.78 5.63
C LEU A 100 -14.52 10.19 6.28
N ALA A 101 -14.52 11.11 7.26
CA ALA A 101 -15.71 11.74 7.84
C ALA A 101 -16.93 10.80 8.02
N GLY A 102 -16.70 9.57 8.48
CA GLY A 102 -17.71 8.54 8.67
C GLY A 102 -17.87 7.54 7.51
N LYS A 103 -17.20 7.71 6.38
CA LYS A 103 -17.11 6.66 5.35
C LYS A 103 -16.37 5.46 5.91
N PRO A 104 -16.94 4.24 5.85
CA PRO A 104 -16.27 3.04 6.34
C PRO A 104 -15.12 2.62 5.42
N ILE A 105 -14.08 2.03 6.00
CA ILE A 105 -13.13 1.23 5.20
C ILE A 105 -13.79 -0.13 4.94
N THR A 106 -13.92 -0.49 3.67
CA THR A 106 -14.57 -1.72 3.20
C THR A 106 -13.57 -2.82 2.93
N ARG A 107 -12.35 -2.47 2.54
CA ARG A 107 -11.25 -3.38 2.26
C ARG A 107 -9.92 -2.76 2.68
N VAL A 108 -9.01 -3.60 3.15
CA VAL A 108 -7.59 -3.26 3.28
C VAL A 108 -6.84 -4.15 2.31
N ILE A 109 -6.14 -3.56 1.36
CA ILE A 109 -5.40 -4.26 0.31
C ILE A 109 -3.90 -4.06 0.56
N GLY A 110 -3.15 -5.14 0.70
CA GLY A 110 -1.70 -5.11 0.71
C GLY A 110 -1.16 -5.45 -0.67
N THR A 111 -0.37 -4.56 -1.26
CA THR A 111 0.29 -4.82 -2.53
C THR A 111 1.30 -5.95 -2.39
N HIS A 112 2.07 -5.95 -1.32
CA HIS A 112 3.08 -6.95 -1.00
C HIS A 112 3.39 -6.99 0.50
N LEU A 113 4.30 -7.90 0.89
CA LEU A 113 4.54 -8.25 2.29
C LEU A 113 5.35 -7.23 3.11
N HIS A 114 6.05 -6.29 2.49
CA HIS A 114 6.97 -5.42 3.22
C HIS A 114 6.27 -4.62 4.32
N PRO A 115 6.93 -4.42 5.48
CA PRO A 115 6.28 -3.82 6.65
C PRO A 115 5.80 -2.39 6.43
N ASP A 116 6.47 -1.61 5.60
CA ASP A 116 6.05 -0.27 5.24
C ASP A 116 4.76 -0.22 4.41
N HIS A 117 4.37 -1.33 3.80
CA HIS A 117 3.10 -1.48 3.09
C HIS A 117 2.00 -2.14 3.93
N ILE A 118 2.33 -3.16 4.72
CA ILE A 118 1.30 -3.89 5.49
C ILE A 118 1.45 -3.82 7.01
N GLY A 119 2.38 -3.00 7.52
CA GLY A 119 2.65 -2.92 8.97
C GLY A 119 1.44 -2.55 9.82
N LEU A 120 0.56 -1.70 9.32
CA LEU A 120 -0.70 -1.33 9.98
C LEU A 120 -1.93 -2.02 9.39
N ALA A 121 -1.80 -2.97 8.46
CA ALA A 121 -2.95 -3.62 7.83
C ALA A 121 -3.86 -4.30 8.86
N GLY A 122 -3.29 -5.07 9.80
CA GLY A 122 -4.06 -5.69 10.87
C GLY A 122 -4.77 -4.69 11.78
N TRP A 123 -4.13 -3.55 12.05
CA TRP A 123 -4.74 -2.48 12.85
C TRP A 123 -5.94 -1.86 12.12
N LEU A 124 -5.81 -1.58 10.82
CA LEU A 124 -6.91 -1.07 10.00
C LEU A 124 -8.04 -2.07 9.90
N CYS A 125 -7.76 -3.34 9.63
CA CYS A 125 -8.76 -4.41 9.58
C CYS A 125 -9.54 -4.52 10.90
N LYS A 126 -8.83 -4.54 12.03
CA LYS A 126 -9.45 -4.62 13.37
C LYS A 126 -10.32 -3.41 13.67
N ARG A 127 -9.83 -2.19 13.32
CA ARG A 127 -10.55 -0.95 13.57
C ARG A 127 -11.82 -0.84 12.74
N SER A 128 -11.78 -1.29 11.48
CA SER A 128 -12.87 -1.13 10.51
C SER A 128 -13.78 -2.35 10.42
N GLY A 129 -13.42 -3.47 11.05
CA GLY A 129 -14.18 -4.71 10.97
C GLY A 129 -14.15 -5.35 9.58
N THR A 130 -13.08 -5.09 8.80
CA THR A 130 -12.95 -5.57 7.42
C THR A 130 -11.83 -6.58 7.24
N GLU A 131 -11.77 -7.21 6.08
CA GLU A 131 -10.77 -8.23 5.74
C GLU A 131 -9.53 -7.63 5.06
N LEU A 132 -8.38 -8.30 5.26
CA LEU A 132 -7.16 -8.05 4.50
C LEU A 132 -7.23 -8.78 3.16
N TRP A 133 -6.93 -8.07 2.07
CA TRP A 133 -6.83 -8.60 0.71
C TRP A 133 -5.37 -8.63 0.30
N MET A 134 -4.87 -9.81 -0.07
CA MET A 134 -3.47 -10.01 -0.51
C MET A 134 -3.37 -11.20 -1.46
N THR A 135 -2.27 -11.30 -2.18
CA THR A 135 -1.91 -12.53 -2.87
C THR A 135 -1.45 -13.60 -1.87
N ARG A 136 -1.48 -14.86 -2.29
CA ARG A 136 -1.15 -15.98 -1.38
C ARG A 136 0.32 -15.97 -1.00
N GLY A 137 1.22 -15.73 -1.96
CA GLY A 137 2.65 -15.72 -1.72
C GLY A 137 3.05 -14.66 -0.70
N GLU A 138 2.49 -13.47 -0.83
CA GLU A 138 2.74 -12.36 0.08
C GLU A 138 2.23 -12.65 1.50
N TRP A 139 0.99 -13.11 1.62
CA TRP A 139 0.41 -13.39 2.93
C TRP A 139 1.14 -14.53 3.67
N LEU A 140 1.44 -15.65 2.97
CA LEU A 140 2.15 -16.77 3.57
C LEU A 140 3.58 -16.39 3.98
N THR A 141 4.29 -15.63 3.14
CA THR A 141 5.65 -15.18 3.44
C THR A 141 5.66 -14.22 4.63
N ALA A 142 4.75 -13.25 4.68
CA ALA A 142 4.61 -12.37 5.83
C ALA A 142 4.34 -13.16 7.13
N ARG A 143 3.43 -14.14 7.09
CA ARG A 143 3.12 -15.01 8.24
C ARG A 143 4.33 -15.84 8.68
N MET A 144 5.10 -16.33 7.72
CA MET A 144 6.34 -17.08 8.00
C MET A 144 7.37 -16.16 8.68
N LEU A 145 7.60 -14.97 8.14
CA LEU A 145 8.58 -14.01 8.69
C LEU A 145 8.20 -13.51 10.09
N ILE A 146 6.92 -13.31 10.35
CA ILE A 146 6.41 -12.95 11.69
C ILE A 146 6.68 -14.08 12.69
N GLY A 147 6.58 -15.33 12.26
CA GLY A 147 6.79 -16.50 13.12
C GLY A 147 8.26 -16.90 13.30
N ASP A 148 9.17 -16.48 12.41
CA ASP A 148 10.59 -16.84 12.45
C ASP A 148 11.43 -15.82 13.23
N VAL A 149 11.20 -15.75 14.54
CA VAL A 149 11.94 -14.89 15.45
C VAL A 149 12.91 -15.72 16.28
N ARG A 150 14.20 -15.32 16.33
CA ARG A 150 15.27 -16.04 17.04
C ARG A 150 16.24 -15.05 17.66
N ASP A 151 16.91 -15.46 18.74
CA ASP A 151 17.95 -14.64 19.39
C ASP A 151 19.15 -14.41 18.47
N THR A 152 19.48 -15.40 17.63
CA THR A 152 20.60 -15.33 16.69
C THR A 152 20.15 -15.72 15.28
N PRO A 153 20.64 -15.04 14.24
CA PRO A 153 20.41 -15.43 12.86
C PRO A 153 20.92 -16.85 12.56
N PRO A 154 20.32 -17.56 11.59
CA PRO A 154 20.85 -18.86 11.14
C PRO A 154 22.28 -18.75 10.58
N ASN A 155 23.13 -19.74 10.84
CA ASN A 155 24.52 -19.76 10.30
C ASN A 155 24.55 -19.65 8.77
N ALA A 156 23.59 -20.28 8.07
CA ALA A 156 23.45 -20.20 6.62
C ALA A 156 23.31 -18.75 6.11
N TYR A 157 22.75 -17.86 6.93
CA TYR A 157 22.67 -16.42 6.60
C TYR A 157 24.06 -15.79 6.58
N ALA A 158 24.89 -16.03 7.62
CA ALA A 158 26.27 -15.55 7.66
C ALA A 158 27.12 -16.10 6.52
N GLU A 159 26.97 -17.40 6.22
CA GLU A 159 27.68 -18.06 5.11
C GLU A 159 27.35 -17.42 3.77
N ARG A 160 26.08 -17.14 3.54
CA ARG A 160 25.62 -16.47 2.32
C ARG A 160 26.17 -15.05 2.19
N GLN A 161 26.15 -14.25 3.25
CA GLN A 161 26.67 -12.87 3.21
C GLN A 161 28.17 -12.87 2.94
N ARG A 162 28.93 -13.79 3.53
CA ARG A 162 30.36 -13.98 3.22
C ARG A 162 30.58 -14.39 1.75
N ALA A 163 29.77 -15.30 1.24
CA ALA A 163 29.83 -15.71 -0.17
C ALA A 163 29.47 -14.57 -1.13
N ALA A 164 28.62 -13.63 -0.71
CA ALA A 164 28.30 -12.41 -1.44
C ALA A 164 29.38 -11.31 -1.32
N GLY A 165 30.48 -11.57 -0.61
CA GLY A 165 31.62 -10.65 -0.47
C GLY A 165 31.47 -9.62 0.64
N TRP A 166 30.56 -9.81 1.58
CA TRP A 166 30.42 -8.93 2.74
C TRP A 166 31.64 -9.04 3.67
N ASP A 167 32.03 -7.92 4.23
CA ASP A 167 33.12 -7.84 5.19
C ASP A 167 32.82 -8.69 6.45
N ALA A 168 33.86 -9.29 7.04
CA ALA A 168 33.73 -10.18 8.18
C ALA A 168 33.17 -9.48 9.44
N ASP A 169 33.57 -8.22 9.65
CA ASP A 169 33.12 -7.43 10.80
C ASP A 169 31.66 -7.05 10.63
N ALA A 170 31.25 -6.65 9.41
CA ALA A 170 29.86 -6.37 9.08
C ALA A 170 28.96 -7.60 9.26
N VAL A 171 29.42 -8.79 8.86
CA VAL A 171 28.69 -10.04 9.09
C VAL A 171 28.58 -10.34 10.59
N THR A 172 29.64 -10.10 11.36
CA THR A 172 29.63 -10.32 12.81
C THR A 172 28.64 -9.39 13.50
N GLU A 173 28.63 -8.11 13.15
CA GLU A 173 27.68 -7.14 13.67
C GLU A 173 26.25 -7.52 13.32
N MET A 174 26.01 -7.91 12.09
CA MET A 174 24.69 -8.35 11.63
C MET A 174 24.20 -9.58 12.40
N MET A 175 25.08 -10.56 12.68
CA MET A 175 24.75 -11.76 13.46
C MET A 175 24.46 -11.45 14.93
N ALA A 176 24.94 -10.32 15.46
CA ALA A 176 24.66 -9.87 16.83
C ALA A 176 23.29 -9.19 16.98
N ASN A 177 22.65 -8.78 15.87
CA ASN A 177 21.41 -7.99 15.89
C ASN A 177 20.11 -8.82 16.02
N GLY A 178 20.21 -10.13 16.25
CA GLY A 178 19.04 -11.01 16.30
C GLY A 178 18.47 -11.33 14.92
N TRP A 179 17.37 -12.07 14.91
CA TRP A 179 16.67 -12.50 13.71
C TRP A 179 15.17 -12.29 13.85
N GLY A 180 14.48 -11.96 12.75
CA GLY A 180 13.02 -11.80 12.78
C GLY A 180 12.58 -10.40 13.15
N ARG A 181 13.35 -9.37 12.80
CA ARG A 181 13.00 -7.95 13.03
C ARG A 181 11.69 -7.56 12.34
N PHE A 182 11.28 -8.31 11.33
CA PHE A 182 10.03 -8.12 10.59
C PHE A 182 8.81 -8.08 11.54
N ALA A 183 8.74 -9.02 12.49
CA ALA A 183 7.63 -9.08 13.45
C ALA A 183 7.46 -7.79 14.28
N GLY A 184 8.58 -7.14 14.65
CA GLY A 184 8.56 -5.90 15.43
C GLY A 184 8.06 -4.67 14.66
N MET A 185 7.99 -4.75 13.33
CA MET A 185 7.53 -3.67 12.45
C MET A 185 6.05 -3.83 12.04
N MET A 186 5.39 -4.87 12.52
CA MET A 186 4.04 -5.27 12.12
C MET A 186 3.06 -5.21 13.28
N TYR A 187 1.89 -4.64 13.06
CA TYR A 187 0.73 -4.93 13.92
C TYR A 187 0.28 -6.37 13.69
N GLU A 188 -0.34 -6.99 14.70
CA GLU A 188 -0.87 -8.35 14.59
C GLU A 188 -1.69 -8.53 13.29
N MET A 189 -1.19 -9.39 12.40
CA MET A 189 -1.88 -9.69 11.15
C MET A 189 -3.16 -10.48 11.39
N PRO A 190 -4.22 -10.26 10.58
CA PRO A 190 -5.41 -11.09 10.61
C PRO A 190 -5.07 -12.57 10.43
N THR A 191 -5.82 -13.45 11.09
CA THR A 191 -5.64 -14.92 10.96
C THR A 191 -6.14 -15.47 9.63
N SER A 192 -6.97 -14.70 8.93
CA SER A 192 -7.51 -15.00 7.60
C SER A 192 -7.34 -13.79 6.68
N TYR A 193 -7.44 -14.03 5.39
CA TYR A 193 -7.36 -13.00 4.36
C TYR A 193 -8.23 -13.35 3.17
N ARG A 194 -8.60 -12.36 2.39
CA ARG A 194 -9.23 -12.54 1.09
C ARG A 194 -8.14 -12.64 0.02
N ARG A 195 -8.07 -13.78 -0.65
CA ARG A 195 -7.04 -14.02 -1.67
C ARG A 195 -7.32 -13.21 -2.94
N MET A 196 -6.31 -12.50 -3.42
CA MET A 196 -6.21 -11.98 -4.78
C MET A 196 -5.30 -12.87 -5.63
N GLN A 197 -5.56 -12.90 -6.95
CA GLN A 197 -4.75 -13.64 -7.93
C GLN A 197 -4.56 -12.77 -9.17
N ASP A 198 -3.53 -13.09 -9.95
CA ASP A 198 -3.32 -12.46 -11.24
C ASP A 198 -4.54 -12.60 -12.14
N GLY A 199 -4.95 -11.50 -12.74
CA GLY A 199 -6.13 -11.41 -13.59
C GLY A 199 -7.47 -11.25 -12.87
N ASP A 200 -7.55 -11.37 -11.54
CA ASP A 200 -8.78 -11.06 -10.80
C ASP A 200 -9.23 -9.63 -11.07
N VAL A 201 -10.53 -9.41 -11.15
CA VAL A 201 -11.13 -8.07 -11.29
C VAL A 201 -11.86 -7.73 -10.00
N LEU A 202 -11.38 -6.69 -9.32
CA LEU A 202 -11.99 -6.15 -8.13
C LEU A 202 -12.99 -5.06 -8.53
N ASP A 203 -14.26 -5.32 -8.27
CA ASP A 203 -15.33 -4.35 -8.49
C ASP A 203 -15.39 -3.41 -7.28
N MET A 204 -15.02 -2.16 -7.44
CA MET A 204 -14.92 -1.16 -6.37
C MET A 204 -15.56 0.16 -6.80
N GLY A 205 -16.73 0.45 -6.25
CA GLY A 205 -17.48 1.66 -6.55
C GLY A 205 -17.84 1.76 -8.04
N ARG A 206 -17.33 2.81 -8.69
CA ARG A 206 -17.52 3.05 -10.13
C ARG A 206 -16.44 2.41 -11.00
N HIS A 207 -15.42 1.80 -10.39
CA HIS A 207 -14.21 1.34 -11.06
C HIS A 207 -14.07 -0.17 -10.99
N GLN A 208 -13.44 -0.72 -12.03
CA GLN A 208 -12.94 -2.09 -12.04
C GLN A 208 -11.42 -2.06 -12.01
N TRP A 209 -10.85 -2.77 -11.06
CA TRP A 209 -9.41 -2.86 -10.86
C TRP A 209 -8.94 -4.28 -11.14
N ARG A 210 -8.15 -4.44 -12.19
CA ARG A 210 -7.52 -5.72 -12.50
C ARG A 210 -6.28 -5.91 -11.63
N VAL A 211 -6.17 -7.04 -10.96
CA VAL A 211 -4.94 -7.46 -10.28
C VAL A 211 -3.93 -7.91 -11.32
N VAL A 212 -2.76 -7.29 -11.32
CA VAL A 212 -1.62 -7.66 -12.15
C VAL A 212 -0.48 -8.04 -11.22
N VAL A 213 -0.08 -9.31 -11.24
CA VAL A 213 0.97 -9.81 -10.36
C VAL A 213 2.34 -9.69 -11.02
N GLY A 214 3.27 -9.04 -10.33
CA GLY A 214 4.69 -9.03 -10.65
C GLY A 214 5.49 -9.84 -9.64
N SER A 215 6.56 -10.49 -10.10
CA SER A 215 7.50 -11.21 -9.23
C SER A 215 8.90 -10.66 -9.42
N GLY A 216 9.65 -10.51 -8.32
CA GLY A 216 11.01 -9.94 -8.34
C GLY A 216 11.28 -9.11 -7.11
N HIS A 217 10.52 -8.04 -6.88
CA HIS A 217 10.57 -7.26 -5.66
C HIS A 217 10.09 -8.08 -4.45
N SER A 218 9.00 -8.80 -4.65
CA SER A 218 8.44 -9.76 -3.69
C SER A 218 7.83 -10.96 -4.44
N PRO A 219 7.36 -12.02 -3.77
CA PRO A 219 6.93 -13.26 -4.42
C PRO A 219 5.79 -13.12 -5.42
N GLU A 220 4.74 -12.38 -5.06
CA GLU A 220 3.51 -12.19 -5.84
C GLU A 220 2.96 -10.77 -5.63
N HIS A 221 3.78 -9.74 -5.91
CA HIS A 221 3.40 -8.34 -5.74
C HIS A 221 2.16 -8.00 -6.57
N ALA A 222 1.09 -7.54 -5.95
CA ALA A 222 -0.15 -7.15 -6.62
C ALA A 222 -0.12 -5.66 -7.02
N CYS A 223 -0.14 -5.38 -8.32
CA CYS A 223 -0.49 -4.06 -8.84
C CYS A 223 -2.00 -4.03 -9.12
N LEU A 224 -2.63 -2.86 -9.03
CA LEU A 224 -4.03 -2.68 -9.37
C LEU A 224 -4.15 -1.77 -10.60
N LEU A 225 -4.63 -2.32 -11.71
CA LEU A 225 -4.80 -1.62 -12.98
C LEU A 225 -6.28 -1.27 -13.20
N ASN A 226 -6.56 0.01 -13.34
CA ASN A 226 -7.82 0.53 -13.87
C ASN A 226 -7.61 0.90 -15.34
N GLU A 227 -8.05 0.03 -16.24
CA GLU A 227 -7.87 0.23 -17.68
C GLU A 227 -8.70 1.39 -18.22
N ALA A 228 -9.88 1.62 -17.66
CA ALA A 228 -10.79 2.68 -18.11
C ALA A 228 -10.24 4.07 -17.84
N GLU A 229 -9.61 4.26 -16.68
CA GLU A 229 -9.00 5.55 -16.28
C GLU A 229 -7.51 5.63 -16.68
N GLY A 230 -6.91 4.53 -17.14
CA GLY A 230 -5.47 4.47 -17.44
C GLY A 230 -4.58 4.63 -16.19
N VAL A 231 -5.05 4.16 -15.04
CA VAL A 231 -4.36 4.29 -13.74
C VAL A 231 -3.83 2.96 -13.26
N LEU A 232 -2.57 2.93 -12.84
CA LEU A 232 -1.94 1.78 -12.22
C LEU A 232 -1.44 2.14 -10.81
N VAL A 233 -1.96 1.47 -9.80
CA VAL A 233 -1.35 1.43 -8.46
C VAL A 233 -0.28 0.37 -8.48
N SER A 234 0.97 0.77 -8.60
CA SER A 234 2.11 -0.12 -8.86
C SER A 234 2.81 -0.64 -7.60
N GLY A 235 2.54 -0.04 -6.43
CA GLY A 235 3.36 -0.30 -5.24
C GLY A 235 4.84 -0.15 -5.57
N ASP A 236 5.65 -1.08 -5.09
CA ASP A 236 7.10 -1.11 -5.32
C ASP A 236 7.53 -1.92 -6.56
N GLN A 237 6.56 -2.46 -7.32
CA GLN A 237 6.88 -3.21 -8.54
C GLN A 237 7.42 -2.31 -9.65
N ILE A 238 6.91 -1.07 -9.76
CA ILE A 238 7.37 -0.07 -10.72
C ILE A 238 7.55 1.25 -9.99
N LEU A 239 8.77 1.78 -10.04
CA LEU A 239 9.15 3.03 -9.39
C LEU A 239 9.66 4.03 -10.44
N PRO A 240 9.31 5.33 -10.35
CA PRO A 240 9.58 6.29 -11.42
C PRO A 240 11.04 6.79 -11.45
N ARG A 241 11.77 6.71 -10.35
CA ARG A 241 13.11 7.30 -10.20
C ARG A 241 14.22 6.29 -9.95
N ILE A 242 13.88 5.13 -9.42
CA ILE A 242 14.82 4.04 -9.12
C ILE A 242 14.27 2.72 -9.66
N SER A 243 15.12 1.73 -9.86
CA SER A 243 14.65 0.37 -10.11
C SER A 243 14.00 -0.21 -8.86
N SER A 244 13.02 -1.09 -9.05
CA SER A 244 12.52 -1.90 -7.97
C SER A 244 13.66 -2.71 -7.33
N ASN A 245 13.66 -2.82 -6.02
CA ASN A 245 14.62 -3.65 -5.31
C ASN A 245 14.28 -5.13 -5.54
N VAL A 246 15.20 -5.86 -6.16
CA VAL A 246 15.09 -7.32 -6.42
C VAL A 246 16.09 -8.10 -5.57
N SER A 247 16.24 -7.73 -4.32
CA SER A 247 17.13 -8.42 -3.39
C SER A 247 16.58 -9.79 -3.00
N VAL A 248 17.48 -10.73 -2.76
CA VAL A 248 17.11 -12.03 -2.16
C VAL A 248 17.35 -11.94 -0.65
N SER A 249 16.29 -11.76 0.11
CA SER A 249 16.33 -11.81 1.57
C SER A 249 16.02 -13.22 2.07
N LEU A 250 16.68 -13.64 3.16
CA LEU A 250 16.40 -14.89 3.87
C LEU A 250 15.57 -14.66 5.14
N SER A 251 15.26 -13.41 5.44
CA SER A 251 14.50 -13.05 6.65
C SER A 251 13.34 -12.17 6.31
#